data_27df934fef981673bf000591ae0c9cad
#
_entry.id   27df934fef981673bf000591ae0c9cad
#
_cell.length_a   1.000
_cell.length_b   1.000
_cell.length_c   1.000
_cell.angle_alpha   90.00
_cell.angle_beta   90.00
_cell.angle_gamma   90.00
#
_symmetry.space_group_name_H-M   'P 1'
#
loop_
_entity.id
_entity.type
_entity.pdbx_description
1 polymer ?
#
loop_
_entity_poly.entity_id
_entity_poly.type
_entity_poly.pdbx_seq_one_letter_code
_entity_poly.pdbx_strand_id
1 'polypeptide(L)'
;MKKYLTSLIILCFVLIGTLSVLSGCQTNYPDSALFVGKGEKYETIQSAIDASDASGQYIVVKSGSYKENLFISKTVKIVGKSNSVTLNGSATIAADGVYFEKIAFSGKDIDAKNGIVISPDKDVTGLNIFHCSFKGYSECGLVSLANEEAPNKFNALTIQETSFVSNKLAGIKMNNIKSFVVESCSFKKNGNDAPEDAVGCAISLDLIEGKYSSVEVHSTDFKQNGNKNSRSAAFSCSHKNNSFDGEIVFDDCLFEGNSYDVISGMENQPDTSIDICVINARGLRTDVKKLDENKN
;
A
#
# COMPACT_ATOMS: atom_id res chain seq x y z
N MET A 1 16.62 27.86 -3.78
CA MET A 1 17.09 27.28 -2.51
C MET A 1 16.14 26.23 -1.92
N LYS A 2 14.82 26.24 -2.19
CA LYS A 2 13.90 25.20 -1.68
C LYS A 2 14.03 23.80 -2.35
N LYS A 3 14.50 23.73 -3.61
CA LYS A 3 14.66 22.46 -4.36
C LYS A 3 15.77 21.52 -3.85
N TYR A 4 16.73 22.04 -3.10
CA TYR A 4 17.84 21.22 -2.58
C TYR A 4 17.60 20.67 -1.18
N LEU A 5 16.59 21.16 -0.47
CA LEU A 5 16.29 20.71 0.89
C LEU A 5 15.53 19.38 0.92
N THR A 6 14.62 19.17 -0.04
CA THR A 6 13.89 17.91 -0.20
C THR A 6 14.81 16.78 -0.64
N SER A 7 15.75 17.06 -1.56
CA SER A 7 16.75 16.08 -2.02
C SER A 7 17.72 15.66 -0.91
N LEU A 8 17.99 16.52 0.07
CA LEU A 8 18.90 16.23 1.17
C LEU A 8 18.24 15.35 2.24
N ILE A 9 16.95 15.47 2.45
CA ILE A 9 16.20 14.63 3.40
C ILE A 9 16.06 13.20 2.85
N ILE A 10 15.81 13.05 1.55
CA ILE A 10 15.76 11.74 0.87
C ILE A 10 17.13 11.06 0.92
N LEU A 11 18.23 11.83 0.75
CA LEU A 11 19.59 11.29 0.82
C LEU A 11 19.96 10.76 2.22
N CYS A 12 19.42 11.33 3.29
CA CYS A 12 19.67 10.86 4.65
C CYS A 12 18.98 9.54 4.95
N PHE A 13 17.81 9.27 4.38
CA PHE A 13 17.12 7.97 4.54
C PHE A 13 17.76 6.86 3.70
N VAL A 14 18.28 7.18 2.51
CA VAL A 14 19.01 6.22 1.65
C VAL A 14 20.37 5.83 2.26
N LEU A 15 21.04 6.72 3.00
CA LEU A 15 22.34 6.42 3.63
C LEU A 15 22.24 5.50 4.85
N ILE A 16 21.07 5.34 5.46
CA ILE A 16 20.87 4.39 6.55
C ILE A 16 20.63 2.97 6.04
N GLY A 17 20.15 2.82 4.79
CA GLY A 17 19.89 1.53 4.15
C GLY A 17 21.10 0.84 3.50
N THR A 18 22.18 1.54 3.20
CA THR A 18 23.28 0.99 2.37
C THR A 18 24.49 0.46 3.17
N LEU A 19 24.47 0.48 4.50
CA LEU A 19 25.59 0.00 5.32
C LEU A 19 25.45 -1.44 5.81
N SER A 20 24.50 -2.22 5.30
CA SER A 20 24.27 -3.60 5.75
C SER A 20 24.54 -4.70 4.73
N VAL A 21 25.34 -4.43 3.71
CA VAL A 21 25.74 -5.45 2.72
C VAL A 21 27.21 -5.77 2.88
N LEU A 22 27.58 -6.60 3.83
CA LEU A 22 28.75 -7.49 3.82
C LEU A 22 29.03 -8.08 5.22
N SER A 23 28.08 -8.81 5.76
CA SER A 23 28.31 -9.88 6.74
C SER A 23 27.06 -10.73 6.73
N GLY A 24 27.16 -12.04 6.88
CA GLY A 24 26.00 -12.89 7.11
C GLY A 24 25.25 -12.39 8.34
N CYS A 25 24.38 -11.40 8.16
CA CYS A 25 23.66 -10.75 9.24
C CYS A 25 22.67 -11.73 9.84
N GLN A 26 23.07 -12.34 10.95
CA GLN A 26 22.10 -12.67 11.97
C GLN A 26 21.46 -11.32 12.35
N THR A 27 20.23 -11.08 11.91
CA THR A 27 19.44 -9.97 12.43
C THR A 27 19.24 -10.23 13.91
N ASN A 28 20.00 -9.54 14.75
CA ASN A 28 19.82 -9.60 16.19
C ASN A 28 18.57 -8.80 16.54
N TYR A 29 17.47 -9.51 16.76
CA TYR A 29 16.26 -8.88 17.29
C TYR A 29 16.48 -8.54 18.78
N PRO A 30 15.79 -7.50 19.31
CA PRO A 30 15.84 -7.19 20.72
C PRO A 30 15.46 -8.39 21.59
N ASP A 31 16.00 -8.50 22.81
CA ASP A 31 15.66 -9.58 23.75
C ASP A 31 14.16 -9.64 24.07
N SER A 32 13.45 -8.52 23.96
CA SER A 32 12.01 -8.42 24.12
C SER A 32 11.20 -8.95 22.93
N ALA A 33 11.84 -9.39 21.85
CA ALA A 33 11.13 -9.88 20.68
C ALA A 33 10.32 -11.15 20.97
N LEU A 34 9.12 -11.23 20.44
CA LEU A 34 8.26 -12.40 20.53
C LEU A 34 8.46 -13.26 19.27
N PHE A 35 8.74 -14.55 19.48
CA PHE A 35 8.95 -15.49 18.39
C PHE A 35 7.69 -16.32 18.14
N VAL A 36 7.31 -16.44 16.86
CA VAL A 36 6.13 -17.17 16.41
C VAL A 36 6.52 -18.33 15.50
N GLY A 37 5.91 -19.48 15.71
CA GLY A 37 6.02 -20.65 14.86
C GLY A 37 6.16 -21.96 15.62
N LYS A 38 6.29 -23.05 14.87
CA LYS A 38 6.39 -24.38 15.48
C LYS A 38 7.56 -24.45 16.46
N GLY A 39 7.26 -24.83 17.70
CA GLY A 39 8.24 -24.97 18.77
C GLY A 39 8.63 -23.66 19.44
N GLU A 40 7.99 -22.54 19.11
CA GLU A 40 8.11 -21.27 19.82
C GLU A 40 7.01 -21.16 20.91
N LYS A 41 7.15 -20.15 21.77
CA LYS A 41 6.13 -19.85 22.78
C LYS A 41 4.77 -19.51 22.17
N TYR A 42 4.77 -18.89 20.99
CA TYR A 42 3.57 -18.51 20.26
C TYR A 42 3.52 -19.32 18.96
N GLU A 43 2.44 -20.07 18.78
CA GLU A 43 2.24 -20.85 17.55
C GLU A 43 1.50 -20.05 16.46
N THR A 44 0.76 -18.99 16.85
CA THR A 44 0.01 -18.10 15.98
C THR A 44 0.52 -16.66 16.07
N ILE A 45 0.40 -15.92 14.97
CA ILE A 45 0.79 -14.51 14.94
C ILE A 45 -0.12 -13.70 15.86
N GLN A 46 -1.44 -14.00 15.87
CA GLN A 46 -2.39 -13.29 16.70
C GLN A 46 -2.05 -13.45 18.20
N SER A 47 -1.66 -14.64 18.65
CA SER A 47 -1.32 -14.84 20.07
C SER A 47 -0.10 -14.02 20.51
N ALA A 48 0.85 -13.78 19.61
CA ALA A 48 1.98 -12.90 19.88
C ALA A 48 1.57 -11.41 19.89
N ILE A 49 0.67 -10.99 18.98
CA ILE A 49 0.09 -9.64 18.99
C ILE A 49 -0.64 -9.38 20.31
N ASP A 50 -1.46 -10.33 20.76
CA ASP A 50 -2.22 -10.21 22.01
C ASP A 50 -1.30 -10.09 23.23
N ALA A 51 -0.17 -10.80 23.21
CA ALA A 51 0.83 -10.79 24.29
C ALA A 51 1.79 -9.60 24.23
N SER A 52 1.82 -8.83 23.13
CA SER A 52 2.75 -7.71 22.99
C SER A 52 2.43 -6.54 23.92
N ASP A 53 3.45 -5.75 24.23
CA ASP A 53 3.36 -4.59 25.14
C ASP A 53 2.92 -3.29 24.45
N ALA A 54 2.57 -3.32 23.17
CA ALA A 54 2.16 -2.17 22.37
C ALA A 54 3.22 -1.05 22.20
N SER A 55 4.48 -1.31 22.51
CA SER A 55 5.58 -0.32 22.43
C SER A 55 6.35 -0.38 21.10
N GLY A 56 5.79 -0.99 20.07
CA GLY A 56 6.50 -1.28 18.82
C GLY A 56 7.35 -2.55 18.91
N GLN A 57 6.93 -3.48 19.75
CA GLN A 57 7.63 -4.74 19.99
C GLN A 57 7.72 -5.57 18.70
N TYR A 58 8.85 -6.24 18.52
CA TYR A 58 9.07 -7.15 17.40
C TYR A 58 8.34 -8.47 17.61
N ILE A 59 7.61 -8.89 16.60
CA ILE A 59 7.02 -10.22 16.45
C ILE A 59 7.71 -10.89 15.28
N VAL A 60 8.61 -11.82 15.59
CA VAL A 60 9.47 -12.49 14.61
C VAL A 60 8.85 -13.82 14.22
N VAL A 61 8.39 -13.90 12.99
CA VAL A 61 7.64 -15.04 12.47
C VAL A 61 8.57 -16.01 11.74
N LYS A 62 8.65 -17.25 12.18
CA LYS A 62 9.39 -18.32 11.50
C LYS A 62 8.76 -18.66 10.15
N SER A 63 9.56 -19.23 9.26
CA SER A 63 9.08 -19.78 7.97
C SER A 63 7.89 -20.72 8.19
N GLY A 64 6.84 -20.53 7.40
CA GLY A 64 5.62 -21.30 7.50
C GLY A 64 4.42 -20.65 6.84
N SER A 65 3.33 -21.40 6.86
CA SER A 65 2.03 -20.94 6.35
C SER A 65 1.07 -20.79 7.52
N TYR A 66 0.62 -19.56 7.74
CA TYR A 66 -0.25 -19.16 8.85
C TYR A 66 -1.62 -18.84 8.28
N LYS A 67 -2.65 -19.57 8.73
CA LYS A 67 -4.04 -19.38 8.30
C LYS A 67 -4.78 -18.58 9.38
N GLU A 68 -4.64 -17.25 9.32
CA GLU A 68 -5.14 -16.35 10.35
C GLU A 68 -5.71 -15.08 9.73
N ASN A 69 -6.75 -14.53 10.35
CA ASN A 69 -7.17 -13.16 10.16
C ASN A 69 -6.71 -12.36 11.39
N LEU A 70 -5.77 -11.47 11.20
CA LEU A 70 -5.16 -10.71 12.28
C LEU A 70 -5.99 -9.47 12.61
N PHE A 71 -6.10 -9.16 13.90
CA PHE A 71 -6.60 -7.88 14.37
C PHE A 71 -5.49 -7.17 15.15
N ILE A 72 -4.99 -6.05 14.61
CA ILE A 72 -3.83 -5.35 15.16
C ILE A 72 -4.28 -4.04 15.78
N SER A 73 -4.49 -4.08 17.09
CA SER A 73 -4.91 -2.94 17.91
C SER A 73 -3.76 -2.33 18.72
N LYS A 74 -2.53 -2.78 18.47
CA LYS A 74 -1.32 -2.35 19.15
C LYS A 74 -0.23 -2.00 18.16
N THR A 75 0.64 -1.05 18.49
CA THR A 75 1.85 -0.77 17.73
C THR A 75 2.80 -1.97 17.82
N VAL A 76 3.01 -2.67 16.71
CA VAL A 76 3.88 -3.85 16.61
C VAL A 76 4.65 -3.86 15.30
N LYS A 77 5.79 -4.56 15.30
CA LYS A 77 6.61 -4.84 14.10
C LYS A 77 6.58 -6.33 13.81
N ILE A 78 5.83 -6.74 12.80
CA ILE A 78 5.67 -8.13 12.39
C ILE A 78 6.66 -8.42 11.26
N VAL A 79 7.67 -9.25 11.55
CA VAL A 79 8.81 -9.47 10.68
C VAL A 79 8.99 -10.95 10.38
N GLY A 80 8.97 -11.32 9.11
CA GLY A 80 9.34 -12.67 8.70
C GLY A 80 10.84 -12.93 8.92
N LYS A 81 11.19 -14.01 9.61
CA LYS A 81 12.59 -14.42 9.79
C LYS A 81 13.28 -14.73 8.45
N SER A 82 12.50 -15.03 7.42
CA SER A 82 12.91 -15.24 6.03
C SER A 82 11.77 -14.86 5.08
N ASN A 83 12.05 -14.87 3.78
CA ASN A 83 11.04 -14.64 2.74
C ASN A 83 10.02 -15.80 2.56
N SER A 84 10.03 -16.80 3.45
CA SER A 84 9.16 -17.98 3.39
C SER A 84 8.07 -17.95 4.47
N VAL A 85 7.60 -16.79 4.84
CA VAL A 85 6.45 -16.60 5.75
C VAL A 85 5.24 -16.23 4.90
N THR A 86 4.20 -17.05 4.95
CA THR A 86 2.95 -16.78 4.25
C THR A 86 1.81 -16.63 5.25
N LEU A 87 1.14 -15.49 5.21
CA LEU A 87 -0.15 -15.27 5.87
C LEU A 87 -1.27 -15.52 4.85
N ASN A 88 -1.93 -16.66 4.98
CA ASN A 88 -3.16 -16.95 4.25
C ASN A 88 -4.33 -16.39 5.05
N GLY A 89 -4.75 -15.18 4.71
CA GLY A 89 -5.76 -14.45 5.45
C GLY A 89 -5.61 -12.94 5.30
N SER A 90 -6.08 -12.20 6.28
CA SER A 90 -6.08 -10.74 6.29
C SER A 90 -5.43 -10.17 7.56
N ALA A 91 -5.13 -8.89 7.53
CA ALA A 91 -4.75 -8.11 8.71
C ALA A 91 -5.59 -6.83 8.79
N THR A 92 -6.39 -6.69 9.83
CA THR A 92 -7.11 -5.44 10.14
C THR A 92 -6.24 -4.57 11.02
N ILE A 93 -5.94 -3.35 10.57
CA ILE A 93 -5.09 -2.40 11.28
C ILE A 93 -5.96 -1.39 12.02
N ALA A 94 -5.83 -1.36 13.33
CA ALA A 94 -6.53 -0.46 14.25
C ALA A 94 -5.56 0.22 15.24
N ALA A 95 -4.29 0.34 14.88
CA ALA A 95 -3.23 0.98 15.68
C ALA A 95 -2.26 1.74 14.81
N ASP A 96 -1.61 2.75 15.38
CA ASP A 96 -0.55 3.52 14.75
C ASP A 96 0.78 2.76 14.69
N GLY A 97 1.64 3.14 13.75
CA GLY A 97 3.03 2.70 13.70
C GLY A 97 3.22 1.20 13.45
N VAL A 98 2.24 0.53 12.85
CA VAL A 98 2.35 -0.89 12.50
C VAL A 98 3.35 -1.06 11.36
N TYR A 99 4.20 -2.08 11.49
CA TYR A 99 5.23 -2.40 10.52
C TYR A 99 5.16 -3.88 10.12
N PHE A 100 5.21 -4.12 8.80
CA PHE A 100 5.36 -5.46 8.24
C PHE A 100 6.63 -5.57 7.41
N GLU A 101 7.35 -6.68 7.57
CA GLU A 101 8.52 -6.99 6.75
C GLU A 101 8.59 -8.48 6.42
N LYS A 102 8.89 -8.79 5.17
CA LYS A 102 9.08 -10.18 4.67
C LYS A 102 7.89 -11.11 4.94
N ILE A 103 6.68 -10.60 4.72
CA ILE A 103 5.43 -11.37 4.82
C ILE A 103 4.79 -11.47 3.45
N ALA A 104 4.49 -12.69 3.02
CA ALA A 104 3.66 -12.95 1.85
C ALA A 104 2.19 -13.06 2.26
N PHE A 105 1.38 -12.08 1.92
CA PHE A 105 -0.08 -12.10 2.10
C PHE A 105 -0.72 -12.82 0.91
N SER A 106 -1.57 -13.82 1.19
CA SER A 106 -2.24 -14.64 0.18
C SER A 106 -3.73 -14.74 0.44
N GLY A 107 -4.53 -14.43 -0.60
CA GLY A 107 -5.99 -14.57 -0.58
C GLY A 107 -6.48 -15.98 -0.96
N LYS A 108 -5.58 -16.96 -1.14
CA LYS A 108 -5.89 -18.22 -1.84
C LYS A 108 -6.63 -19.25 -1.00
N ASP A 109 -6.38 -19.33 0.29
CA ASP A 109 -6.80 -20.47 1.11
C ASP A 109 -7.81 -20.11 2.23
N ILE A 110 -8.14 -18.85 2.37
CA ILE A 110 -9.16 -18.34 3.30
C ILE A 110 -10.05 -17.38 2.51
N ASP A 111 -11.31 -17.31 2.88
CA ASP A 111 -12.27 -16.36 2.31
C ASP A 111 -11.98 -14.92 2.78
N ALA A 112 -10.72 -14.51 2.63
CA ALA A 112 -10.28 -13.16 2.89
C ALA A 112 -10.38 -12.35 1.60
N LYS A 113 -11.26 -11.35 1.61
CA LYS A 113 -11.45 -10.49 0.46
C LYS A 113 -10.27 -9.57 0.21
N ASN A 114 -9.64 -9.11 1.28
CA ASN A 114 -8.55 -8.13 1.28
C ASN A 114 -7.35 -8.60 2.11
N GLY A 115 -6.13 -8.21 1.71
CA GLY A 115 -4.92 -8.56 2.44
C GLY A 115 -4.74 -7.73 3.71
N ILE A 116 -4.66 -6.41 3.57
CA ILE A 116 -4.69 -5.48 4.69
C ILE A 116 -5.93 -4.61 4.59
N VAL A 117 -6.61 -4.46 5.72
CA VAL A 117 -7.76 -3.57 5.89
C VAL A 117 -7.43 -2.53 6.95
N ILE A 118 -7.46 -1.25 6.59
CA ILE A 118 -7.41 -0.18 7.58
C ILE A 118 -8.79 -0.07 8.23
N SER A 119 -8.83 -0.16 9.56
CA SER A 119 -10.09 -0.09 10.31
C SER A 119 -10.86 1.20 10.02
N PRO A 120 -12.16 1.14 9.71
CA PRO A 120 -12.96 2.33 9.49
C PRO A 120 -13.29 3.09 10.77
N ASP A 121 -13.04 2.48 11.94
CA ASP A 121 -13.47 3.04 13.23
C ASP A 121 -12.39 3.86 13.93
N LYS A 122 -11.21 3.98 13.33
CA LYS A 122 -10.06 4.68 13.94
C LYS A 122 -9.23 5.43 12.92
N ASP A 123 -8.75 6.59 13.33
CA ASP A 123 -7.64 7.23 12.65
C ASP A 123 -6.39 6.37 12.84
N VAL A 124 -5.69 6.07 11.75
CA VAL A 124 -4.45 5.28 11.77
C VAL A 124 -3.33 6.10 11.16
N THR A 125 -2.18 6.10 11.80
CA THR A 125 -0.99 6.83 11.34
C THR A 125 0.22 5.91 11.24
N GLY A 126 0.94 5.99 10.12
CA GLY A 126 2.26 5.38 10.02
C GLY A 126 2.26 3.86 9.80
N LEU A 127 1.47 3.36 8.85
CA LEU A 127 1.63 1.97 8.39
C LEU A 127 2.84 1.88 7.44
N ASN A 128 3.76 0.96 7.75
CA ASN A 128 4.94 0.70 6.93
C ASN A 128 4.96 -0.76 6.47
N ILE A 129 5.19 -0.97 5.17
CA ILE A 129 5.20 -2.29 4.55
C ILE A 129 6.49 -2.41 3.72
N PHE A 130 7.34 -3.37 4.07
CA PHE A 130 8.65 -3.54 3.48
C PHE A 130 8.91 -5.00 3.07
N HIS A 131 9.44 -5.23 1.85
CA HIS A 131 9.73 -6.57 1.34
C HIS A 131 8.55 -7.56 1.43
N CYS A 132 7.33 -7.10 1.25
CA CYS A 132 6.13 -7.92 1.33
C CYS A 132 5.58 -8.31 -0.05
N SER A 133 4.59 -9.18 -0.08
CA SER A 133 3.82 -9.45 -1.29
C SER A 133 2.35 -9.65 -0.97
N PHE A 134 1.47 -9.21 -1.89
CA PHE A 134 0.02 -9.34 -1.78
C PHE A 134 -0.52 -10.00 -3.05
N LYS A 135 -1.10 -11.20 -2.92
CA LYS A 135 -1.47 -11.98 -4.09
C LYS A 135 -2.84 -12.63 -3.99
N GLY A 136 -3.63 -12.46 -5.07
CA GLY A 136 -4.81 -13.27 -5.34
C GLY A 136 -6.00 -13.01 -4.43
N TYR A 137 -6.15 -11.80 -3.91
CA TYR A 137 -7.33 -11.40 -3.15
C TYR A 137 -8.51 -11.17 -4.08
N SER A 138 -9.72 -11.54 -3.61
CA SER A 138 -10.96 -11.36 -4.37
C SER A 138 -11.41 -9.89 -4.45
N GLU A 139 -10.82 -9.01 -3.65
CA GLU A 139 -10.97 -7.56 -3.74
C GLU A 139 -9.58 -6.91 -3.84
N CYS A 140 -8.98 -6.45 -2.75
CA CYS A 140 -7.78 -5.64 -2.77
C CYS A 140 -6.62 -6.27 -2.00
N GLY A 141 -5.39 -5.99 -2.43
CA GLY A 141 -4.20 -6.30 -1.61
C GLY A 141 -4.19 -5.47 -0.33
N LEU A 142 -4.46 -4.18 -0.42
CA LEU A 142 -4.60 -3.26 0.70
C LEU A 142 -5.80 -2.33 0.47
N VAL A 143 -6.60 -2.10 1.51
CA VAL A 143 -7.77 -1.22 1.43
C VAL A 143 -7.95 -0.40 2.70
N SER A 144 -8.33 0.87 2.56
CA SER A 144 -9.00 1.60 3.63
C SER A 144 -10.49 1.64 3.34
N LEU A 145 -11.30 1.21 4.30
CA LEU A 145 -12.74 1.29 4.19
C LEU A 145 -13.18 2.72 4.54
N ALA A 146 -13.93 3.36 3.64
CA ALA A 146 -14.49 4.67 3.93
C ALA A 146 -15.69 4.50 4.89
N ASN A 147 -15.71 5.32 5.93
CA ASN A 147 -16.95 5.60 6.63
C ASN A 147 -17.44 6.98 6.12
N GLU A 148 -18.55 7.02 5.40
CA GLU A 148 -19.09 8.25 4.81
C GLU A 148 -19.52 9.27 5.88
N GLU A 149 -19.92 8.80 7.07
CA GLU A 149 -20.39 9.63 8.17
C GLU A 149 -19.25 10.21 9.02
N ALA A 150 -18.11 9.50 9.06
CA ALA A 150 -16.91 9.94 9.78
C ALA A 150 -15.67 9.46 9.01
N PRO A 151 -15.20 10.23 8.02
CA PRO A 151 -14.04 9.83 7.24
C PRO A 151 -12.81 9.78 8.15
N ASN A 152 -12.38 8.57 8.45
CA ASN A 152 -11.16 8.35 9.24
C ASN A 152 -9.95 8.88 8.48
N LYS A 153 -9.07 9.52 9.21
CA LYS A 153 -7.84 10.08 8.66
C LYS A 153 -6.76 9.02 8.65
N PHE A 154 -6.35 8.63 7.49
CA PHE A 154 -5.14 7.83 7.34
C PHE A 154 -3.98 8.76 7.00
N ASN A 155 -3.05 8.96 7.95
CA ASN A 155 -2.08 10.05 7.81
C ASN A 155 -0.81 9.67 7.05
N ALA A 156 -0.33 8.44 7.11
CA ALA A 156 0.90 8.06 6.42
C ALA A 156 0.96 6.57 6.08
N LEU A 157 1.16 6.27 4.81
CA LEU A 157 1.44 4.93 4.30
C LEU A 157 2.75 4.93 3.52
N THR A 158 3.67 4.09 3.93
CA THR A 158 4.92 3.86 3.21
C THR A 158 5.02 2.40 2.81
N ILE A 159 5.21 2.16 1.51
CA ILE A 159 5.34 0.82 0.94
C ILE A 159 6.62 0.76 0.13
N GLN A 160 7.53 -0.14 0.48
CA GLN A 160 8.80 -0.29 -0.20
C GLN A 160 9.07 -1.75 -0.57
N GLU A 161 9.72 -1.96 -1.72
CA GLU A 161 10.18 -3.26 -2.19
C GLU A 161 9.11 -4.36 -2.14
N THR A 162 7.86 -3.98 -2.41
CA THR A 162 6.68 -4.81 -2.21
C THR A 162 5.97 -5.09 -3.54
N SER A 163 5.41 -6.29 -3.68
CA SER A 163 4.69 -6.68 -4.89
C SER A 163 3.20 -6.89 -4.64
N PHE A 164 2.39 -6.42 -5.61
CA PHE A 164 0.94 -6.65 -5.64
C PHE A 164 0.58 -7.37 -6.94
N VAL A 165 0.04 -8.58 -6.84
CA VAL A 165 -0.16 -9.45 -8.02
C VAL A 165 -1.56 -10.05 -8.04
N SER A 166 -2.28 -9.82 -9.15
CA SER A 166 -3.57 -10.48 -9.42
C SER A 166 -4.59 -10.32 -8.30
N ASN A 167 -4.68 -9.14 -7.69
CA ASN A 167 -5.77 -8.80 -6.81
C ASN A 167 -6.93 -8.30 -7.67
N LYS A 168 -8.15 -8.82 -7.42
CA LYS A 168 -9.25 -8.74 -8.38
C LYS A 168 -9.73 -7.32 -8.65
N LEU A 169 -9.85 -6.47 -7.62
CA LEU A 169 -10.29 -5.09 -7.77
C LEU A 169 -9.10 -4.12 -7.82
N ALA A 170 -8.19 -4.20 -6.85
CA ALA A 170 -7.02 -3.33 -6.84
C ALA A 170 -5.83 -3.95 -6.09
N GLY A 171 -4.62 -3.51 -6.45
CA GLY A 171 -3.47 -3.72 -5.57
C GLY A 171 -3.65 -2.95 -4.27
N ILE A 172 -3.90 -1.65 -4.39
CA ILE A 172 -4.16 -0.73 -3.28
C ILE A 172 -5.39 0.11 -3.59
N LYS A 173 -6.32 0.22 -2.62
CA LYS A 173 -7.44 1.17 -2.69
C LYS A 173 -7.53 1.94 -1.38
N MET A 174 -7.27 3.24 -1.44
CA MET A 174 -7.24 4.10 -0.26
C MET A 174 -8.20 5.27 -0.40
N ASN A 175 -8.94 5.53 0.67
CA ASN A 175 -9.75 6.72 0.81
C ASN A 175 -9.10 7.65 1.84
N ASN A 176 -9.14 8.96 1.59
CA ASN A 176 -8.75 10.02 2.53
C ASN A 176 -7.33 9.84 3.11
N ILE A 177 -6.34 9.63 2.22
CA ILE A 177 -4.94 9.53 2.62
C ILE A 177 -4.23 10.89 2.55
N LYS A 178 -3.38 11.17 3.53
CA LYS A 178 -2.64 12.42 3.64
C LYS A 178 -1.20 12.35 3.12
N SER A 179 -0.52 11.23 3.35
CA SER A 179 0.82 10.98 2.85
C SER A 179 0.93 9.54 2.36
N PHE A 180 1.32 9.38 1.11
CA PHE A 180 1.39 8.09 0.45
C PHE A 180 2.71 7.99 -0.32
N VAL A 181 3.57 7.07 0.10
CA VAL A 181 4.86 6.81 -0.54
C VAL A 181 4.94 5.36 -0.98
N VAL A 182 5.21 5.16 -2.26
CA VAL A 182 5.45 3.85 -2.87
C VAL A 182 6.79 3.87 -3.57
N GLU A 183 7.72 3.00 -3.16
CA GLU A 183 9.08 2.97 -3.68
C GLU A 183 9.51 1.55 -4.03
N SER A 184 10.16 1.39 -5.18
CA SER A 184 10.74 0.10 -5.63
C SER A 184 9.73 -1.06 -5.62
N CYS A 185 8.47 -0.76 -5.97
CA CYS A 185 7.36 -1.70 -5.92
C CYS A 185 7.02 -2.27 -7.31
N SER A 186 6.22 -3.34 -7.31
CA SER A 186 5.71 -3.93 -8.55
C SER A 186 4.22 -4.22 -8.44
N PHE A 187 3.46 -3.69 -9.39
CA PHE A 187 2.03 -3.93 -9.52
C PHE A 187 1.77 -4.67 -10.83
N LYS A 188 1.27 -5.91 -10.73
CA LYS A 188 1.04 -6.73 -11.91
C LYS A 188 -0.33 -7.39 -11.91
N LYS A 189 -1.09 -7.18 -13.01
CA LYS A 189 -2.40 -7.81 -13.22
C LYS A 189 -3.41 -7.53 -12.09
N ASN A 190 -3.33 -6.38 -11.44
CA ASN A 190 -4.36 -6.00 -10.48
C ASN A 190 -5.53 -5.34 -11.22
N GLY A 191 -6.74 -5.62 -10.77
CA GLY A 191 -7.96 -5.10 -11.38
C GLY A 191 -8.38 -5.74 -12.70
N ASN A 192 -7.62 -6.70 -13.25
CA ASN A 192 -7.93 -7.30 -14.55
C ASN A 192 -9.23 -8.11 -14.53
N ASP A 193 -9.49 -8.80 -13.43
CA ASP A 193 -10.64 -9.67 -13.25
C ASP A 193 -11.79 -8.98 -12.51
N ALA A 194 -11.72 -7.65 -12.35
CA ALA A 194 -12.80 -6.86 -11.81
C ALA A 194 -14.03 -6.94 -12.73
N PRO A 195 -15.26 -6.94 -12.16
CA PRO A 195 -16.48 -6.80 -12.96
C PRO A 195 -16.41 -5.60 -13.90
N GLU A 196 -17.09 -5.66 -15.05
CA GLU A 196 -17.00 -4.56 -16.05
C GLU A 196 -17.57 -3.23 -15.53
N ASP A 197 -18.48 -3.28 -14.59
CA ASP A 197 -19.05 -2.13 -13.88
C ASP A 197 -18.15 -1.61 -12.74
N ALA A 198 -17.17 -2.38 -12.32
CA ALA A 198 -16.22 -2.01 -11.28
C ALA A 198 -14.91 -1.44 -11.85
N VAL A 199 -14.35 -0.47 -11.15
CA VAL A 199 -13.04 0.12 -11.48
C VAL A 199 -11.92 -0.80 -11.00
N GLY A 200 -11.14 -1.33 -11.94
CA GLY A 200 -9.97 -2.16 -11.66
C GLY A 200 -8.67 -1.36 -11.78
N CYS A 201 -7.85 -1.35 -10.74
CA CYS A 201 -6.62 -0.55 -10.71
C CYS A 201 -5.44 -1.26 -10.08
N ALA A 202 -4.21 -0.80 -10.36
CA ALA A 202 -3.10 -1.13 -9.48
C ALA A 202 -3.19 -0.31 -8.18
N ILE A 203 -3.34 1.00 -8.30
CA ILE A 203 -3.55 1.92 -7.19
C ILE A 203 -4.78 2.79 -7.48
N SER A 204 -5.69 2.86 -6.53
CA SER A 204 -6.86 3.73 -6.55
C SER A 204 -6.90 4.59 -5.29
N LEU A 205 -6.87 5.89 -5.45
CA LEU A 205 -6.93 6.86 -4.37
C LEU A 205 -8.18 7.72 -4.51
N ASP A 206 -9.03 7.72 -3.50
CA ASP A 206 -10.14 8.68 -3.36
C ASP A 206 -9.76 9.69 -2.28
N LEU A 207 -9.43 10.91 -2.69
CA LEU A 207 -9.02 11.99 -1.81
C LEU A 207 -10.26 12.79 -1.41
N ILE A 208 -10.84 12.47 -0.25
CA ILE A 208 -12.13 13.03 0.15
C ILE A 208 -12.00 14.43 0.74
N GLU A 209 -10.99 14.65 1.57
CA GLU A 209 -10.68 15.95 2.17
C GLU A 209 -9.21 16.02 2.57
N GLY A 210 -8.54 17.12 2.29
CA GLY A 210 -7.22 17.33 2.86
C GLY A 210 -6.40 18.40 2.17
N LYS A 211 -6.05 19.40 2.94
CA LYS A 211 -4.94 20.30 2.62
C LYS A 211 -3.66 19.46 2.70
N TYR A 212 -2.86 19.45 1.62
CA TYR A 212 -1.53 18.87 1.55
C TYR A 212 -1.48 17.33 1.66
N SER A 213 -2.01 16.66 0.68
CA SER A 213 -1.64 15.25 0.47
C SER A 213 -0.38 15.20 -0.39
N SER A 214 0.64 14.49 0.10
CA SER A 214 1.81 14.12 -0.69
C SER A 214 1.61 12.70 -1.19
N VAL A 215 1.64 12.53 -2.51
CA VAL A 215 1.58 11.22 -3.17
C VAL A 215 2.85 11.07 -4.00
N GLU A 216 3.71 10.18 -3.58
CA GLU A 216 5.01 9.95 -4.20
C GLU A 216 5.15 8.48 -4.62
N VAL A 217 5.46 8.26 -5.89
CA VAL A 217 5.68 6.93 -6.46
C VAL A 217 7.02 6.92 -7.18
N HIS A 218 7.96 6.15 -6.65
CA HIS A 218 9.33 6.09 -7.14
C HIS A 218 9.71 4.68 -7.58
N SER A 219 10.52 4.57 -8.63
CA SER A 219 11.16 3.33 -9.09
C SER A 219 10.20 2.14 -9.15
N THR A 220 8.95 2.38 -9.58
CA THR A 220 7.85 1.41 -9.47
C THR A 220 7.36 0.97 -10.84
N ASP A 221 7.13 -0.34 -10.97
CA ASP A 221 6.64 -0.99 -12.18
C ASP A 221 5.12 -1.22 -12.13
N PHE A 222 4.41 -0.76 -13.16
CA PHE A 222 2.98 -1.00 -13.37
C PHE A 222 2.78 -1.80 -14.66
N LYS A 223 2.44 -3.11 -14.53
CA LYS A 223 2.33 -4.01 -15.70
C LYS A 223 0.98 -4.69 -15.79
N GLN A 224 0.29 -4.48 -16.89
CA GLN A 224 -0.95 -5.19 -17.22
C GLN A 224 -2.03 -5.02 -16.14
N ASN A 225 -2.22 -3.82 -15.61
CA ASN A 225 -3.25 -3.54 -14.61
C ASN A 225 -4.51 -2.93 -15.24
N GLY A 226 -5.64 -3.05 -14.55
CA GLY A 226 -6.93 -2.52 -14.95
C GLY A 226 -7.73 -3.48 -15.84
N ASN A 227 -9.03 -3.21 -15.98
CA ASN A 227 -9.96 -3.94 -16.84
C ASN A 227 -10.47 -3.04 -17.98
N LYS A 228 -11.58 -3.43 -18.63
CA LYS A 228 -12.17 -2.68 -19.74
C LYS A 228 -12.97 -1.44 -19.31
N ASN A 229 -13.21 -1.25 -18.02
CA ASN A 229 -13.91 -0.08 -17.50
C ASN A 229 -13.14 1.20 -17.86
N SER A 230 -13.84 2.22 -18.33
CA SER A 230 -13.23 3.47 -18.78
C SER A 230 -12.46 4.25 -17.70
N ARG A 231 -12.69 3.92 -16.43
CA ARG A 231 -12.04 4.52 -15.27
C ARG A 231 -10.91 3.66 -14.69
N SER A 232 -10.66 2.49 -15.27
CA SER A 232 -9.63 1.56 -14.81
C SER A 232 -8.25 1.94 -15.34
N ALA A 233 -7.25 1.93 -14.46
CA ALA A 233 -5.89 2.36 -14.79
C ALA A 233 -4.84 1.65 -13.94
N ALA A 234 -3.57 1.87 -14.27
CA ALA A 234 -2.49 1.57 -13.34
C ALA A 234 -2.62 2.44 -12.08
N PHE A 235 -2.82 3.73 -12.26
CA PHE A 235 -3.06 4.66 -11.16
C PHE A 235 -4.32 5.48 -11.42
N SER A 236 -5.26 5.44 -10.49
CA SER A 236 -6.48 6.24 -10.52
C SER A 236 -6.57 7.11 -9.28
N CYS A 237 -6.78 8.39 -9.45
CA CYS A 237 -6.99 9.33 -8.36
C CYS A 237 -8.24 10.16 -8.60
N SER A 238 -9.11 10.20 -7.60
CA SER A 238 -10.30 11.06 -7.59
C SER A 238 -10.36 11.90 -6.33
N HIS A 239 -11.06 13.04 -6.39
CA HIS A 239 -11.36 13.85 -5.22
C HIS A 239 -12.78 14.41 -5.33
N LYS A 240 -13.48 14.51 -4.20
CA LYS A 240 -14.89 14.95 -4.17
C LYS A 240 -15.07 16.47 -4.08
N ASN A 241 -14.07 17.20 -3.63
CA ASN A 241 -14.14 18.65 -3.39
C ASN A 241 -12.94 19.38 -3.96
N ASN A 242 -13.08 20.68 -4.30
CA ASN A 242 -12.04 21.57 -4.85
C ASN A 242 -10.81 21.78 -3.94
N SER A 243 -10.55 20.93 -2.97
CA SER A 243 -9.57 21.12 -1.91
C SER A 243 -8.38 20.19 -1.95
N PHE A 244 -8.13 19.49 -3.06
CA PHE A 244 -6.84 18.83 -3.21
C PHE A 244 -5.78 19.88 -3.51
N ASP A 245 -5.00 20.19 -2.50
CA ASP A 245 -3.85 21.08 -2.57
C ASP A 245 -2.60 20.22 -2.33
N GLY A 246 -2.17 19.52 -3.35
CA GLY A 246 -1.05 18.60 -3.26
C GLY A 246 -0.55 18.20 -4.64
N GLU A 247 0.58 17.51 -4.67
CA GLU A 247 1.24 17.05 -5.87
C GLU A 247 1.29 15.51 -5.89
N ILE A 248 1.03 14.93 -7.05
CA ILE A 248 1.27 13.51 -7.30
C ILE A 248 2.54 13.40 -8.12
N VAL A 249 3.56 12.76 -7.59
CA VAL A 249 4.86 12.59 -8.22
C VAL A 249 5.07 11.16 -8.67
N PHE A 250 5.41 10.97 -9.95
CA PHE A 250 5.95 9.71 -10.46
C PHE A 250 7.38 9.94 -10.90
N ASP A 251 8.33 9.24 -10.28
CA ASP A 251 9.76 9.32 -10.63
C ASP A 251 10.34 7.93 -10.89
N ASP A 252 11.04 7.77 -12.02
CA ASP A 252 11.64 6.52 -12.50
C ASP A 252 10.65 5.33 -12.53
N CYS A 253 9.41 5.57 -12.95
CA CYS A 253 8.37 4.56 -13.04
C CYS A 253 8.27 3.93 -14.43
N LEU A 254 7.84 2.67 -14.50
CA LEU A 254 7.56 1.96 -15.74
C LEU A 254 6.08 1.62 -15.86
N PHE A 255 5.45 2.03 -16.97
CA PHE A 255 4.07 1.70 -17.32
C PHE A 255 4.05 0.80 -18.56
N GLU A 256 3.47 -0.40 -18.46
CA GLU A 256 3.46 -1.38 -19.55
C GLU A 256 2.15 -2.16 -19.62
N GLY A 257 1.43 -2.03 -20.74
CA GLY A 257 0.26 -2.85 -21.05
C GLY A 257 -0.93 -2.69 -20.10
N ASN A 258 -1.02 -1.57 -19.39
CA ASN A 258 -2.17 -1.25 -18.54
C ASN A 258 -3.37 -0.82 -19.39
N SER A 259 -4.60 -0.90 -18.83
CA SER A 259 -5.80 -0.38 -19.52
C SER A 259 -5.67 1.12 -19.80
N TYR A 260 -5.32 1.89 -18.80
CA TYR A 260 -4.79 3.25 -18.85
C TYR A 260 -3.61 3.33 -17.89
N ASP A 261 -2.74 4.31 -18.07
CA ASP A 261 -1.59 4.47 -17.20
C ASP A 261 -1.94 5.32 -15.98
N VAL A 262 -2.47 6.52 -16.19
CA VAL A 262 -2.91 7.40 -15.12
C VAL A 262 -4.26 8.03 -15.46
N ILE A 263 -5.18 8.03 -14.50
CA ILE A 263 -6.45 8.75 -14.56
C ILE A 263 -6.55 9.65 -13.33
N SER A 264 -6.83 10.93 -13.55
CA SER A 264 -7.06 11.88 -12.46
C SER A 264 -8.27 12.76 -12.74
N GLY A 265 -8.96 13.20 -11.72
CA GLY A 265 -10.06 14.15 -11.87
C GLY A 265 -10.99 14.23 -10.68
N MET A 266 -11.93 15.16 -10.77
CA MET A 266 -13.05 15.30 -9.83
C MET A 266 -14.22 14.46 -10.27
N GLU A 267 -14.97 13.95 -9.30
CA GLU A 267 -16.17 13.18 -9.57
C GLU A 267 -17.30 14.06 -10.15
N ASN A 268 -17.29 15.39 -9.97
CA ASN A 268 -18.37 16.29 -10.38
C ASN A 268 -17.96 17.72 -10.79
N GLN A 269 -16.71 17.98 -11.19
CA GLN A 269 -16.31 19.29 -11.74
C GLN A 269 -15.13 19.23 -12.71
N PRO A 270 -15.25 19.86 -13.90
CA PRO A 270 -14.28 19.69 -15.00
C PRO A 270 -12.99 20.52 -14.89
N ASP A 271 -12.87 21.47 -13.98
CA ASP A 271 -11.82 22.48 -14.04
C ASP A 271 -10.72 22.39 -12.95
N THR A 272 -10.75 21.40 -12.08
CA THR A 272 -9.70 21.22 -11.08
C THR A 272 -8.79 20.05 -11.44
N SER A 273 -7.68 20.36 -12.07
CA SER A 273 -6.63 19.38 -12.34
C SER A 273 -5.85 19.10 -11.07
N ILE A 274 -5.70 17.82 -10.74
CA ILE A 274 -4.64 17.40 -9.82
C ILE A 274 -3.33 17.61 -10.56
N ASP A 275 -2.40 18.34 -9.97
CA ASP A 275 -1.07 18.52 -10.53
C ASP A 275 -0.30 17.20 -10.45
N ILE A 276 -0.03 16.62 -11.62
CA ILE A 276 0.76 15.41 -11.75
C ILE A 276 2.13 15.79 -12.28
N CYS A 277 3.15 15.56 -11.46
CA CYS A 277 4.54 15.73 -11.85
C CYS A 277 5.11 14.35 -12.25
N VAL A 278 5.57 14.24 -13.47
CA VAL A 278 6.17 13.01 -14.00
C VAL A 278 7.64 13.26 -14.30
N ILE A 279 8.51 12.52 -13.64
CA ILE A 279 9.95 12.58 -13.79
C ILE A 279 10.44 11.20 -14.25
N ASN A 280 11.13 11.13 -15.41
CA ASN A 280 11.75 9.89 -15.92
C ASN A 280 10.80 8.68 -16.04
N ALA A 281 9.50 8.86 -16.21
CA ALA A 281 8.59 7.74 -16.41
C ALA A 281 8.76 7.15 -17.81
N ARG A 282 8.86 5.82 -17.89
CA ARG A 282 8.97 5.05 -19.14
C ARG A 282 7.64 4.38 -19.47
N GLY A 283 7.27 4.41 -20.75
CA GLY A 283 6.05 3.75 -21.22
C GLY A 283 4.76 4.48 -20.85
N LEU A 284 4.82 5.59 -20.14
CA LEU A 284 3.66 6.43 -19.84
C LEU A 284 3.11 7.00 -21.17
N ARG A 285 1.86 6.70 -21.45
CA ARG A 285 1.16 7.31 -22.56
C ARG A 285 0.82 8.75 -22.18
N THR A 286 1.18 9.68 -23.07
CA THR A 286 1.09 11.13 -22.81
C THR A 286 -0.33 11.67 -22.66
N ASP A 287 -1.34 10.86 -22.97
CA ASP A 287 -2.73 11.22 -22.79
C ASP A 287 -3.18 10.85 -21.37
N VAL A 288 -2.83 11.69 -20.40
CA VAL A 288 -3.46 11.62 -19.08
C VAL A 288 -4.95 11.81 -19.29
N LYS A 289 -5.73 10.74 -19.13
CA LYS A 289 -7.16 10.80 -19.29
C LYS A 289 -7.75 11.57 -18.12
N LYS A 290 -8.29 12.76 -18.38
CA LYS A 290 -9.15 13.44 -17.42
C LYS A 290 -10.48 12.70 -17.33
N LEU A 291 -11.02 12.56 -16.15
CA LEU A 291 -12.37 12.02 -15.95
C LEU A 291 -13.36 13.00 -16.60
N ASP A 292 -13.99 12.55 -17.68
CA ASP A 292 -14.98 13.33 -18.40
C ASP A 292 -16.37 12.99 -17.84
N GLU A 293 -17.09 13.98 -17.30
CA GLU A 293 -18.37 13.81 -16.61
C GLU A 293 -19.55 13.42 -17.54
N ASN A 294 -19.37 13.44 -18.85
CA ASN A 294 -20.44 13.35 -19.80
C ASN A 294 -20.69 11.96 -20.40
N LYS A 295 -20.26 10.87 -19.73
CA LYS A 295 -20.62 9.51 -20.17
C LYS A 295 -21.20 8.71 -19.02
N ASN A 296 -22.46 9.00 -18.72
CA ASN A 296 -23.41 8.02 -18.17
C ASN A 296 -24.00 7.17 -19.29
#